data_47f0a35f6240faaee9d1ee4e0c17277d
#
_entry.id   47f0a35f6240faaee9d1ee4e0c17277d
#
_cell.length_a   1.000
_cell.length_b   1.000
_cell.length_c   1.000
_cell.angle_alpha   90.00
_cell.angle_beta   90.00
_cell.angle_gamma   90.00
#
_symmetry.space_group_name_H-M   'P 1'
#
loop_
_entity.id
_entity.type
_entity.pdbx_description
1 polymer ?
#
loop_
_entity_poly.entity_id
_entity_poly.type
_entity_poly.pdbx_seq_one_letter_code
_entity_poly.pdbx_strand_id
1 'polypeptide(L)'
;MKNRILKQLSSATAIICMIGALTGCGSEKPNSSNSESSISNSSSTDNSSSTDNKLTKTEVFTENITGSADGYDYELWKDNGDTTFNVEPGGGTFSCEWSNINNALFRRGKKFDCTQTYKDLGNVSVDYGVEYDPDGNSYMCVYGWTRDPLIEFYIVESWGTWRPPGAPVALGTVTVDGGTYDIYKTTRYEQPSIDGTQTFDQFWSVRQTKPEGDGKKLEGTISVSKHFDAWAKCGLELGNMYEVALTIEGYQSNGKANVYKNELKTGGTYTEADDISVTVDKDAISKLDEASKDSGTPEDAEFFSTGFEDGKDGWIPRGGALLTIDKENASEGSQSLFVSGRTDNWNGAAIMLSSDTYKPGKAYAFSCKAMQNSGEEVTMKLTMQYTCDGEKYDQVALVSAKSGEWVTLENPAYVIPDGASDLQLYVESPDSLTDFYVDEASASEGK
;
A
#
# COMPACT_ATOMS: atom_id res chain seq x y z
N MET A 1 -0.85 13.04 54.69
CA MET A 1 -1.40 14.04 53.75
C MET A 1 -1.68 13.36 52.42
N LYS A 2 -2.96 13.30 52.06
CA LYS A 2 -3.45 12.60 50.88
C LYS A 2 -3.32 13.49 49.64
N ASN A 3 -2.71 13.04 48.54
CA ASN A 3 -2.91 13.64 47.24
C ASN A 3 -3.47 12.60 46.30
N ARG A 4 -4.70 12.83 45.88
CA ARG A 4 -5.45 12.09 44.83
C ARG A 4 -4.98 12.59 43.47
N ILE A 5 -4.59 11.68 42.59
CA ILE A 5 -4.45 11.96 41.17
C ILE A 5 -5.73 11.51 40.48
N LEU A 6 -6.44 12.46 39.87
CA LEU A 6 -7.61 12.24 39.02
C LEU A 6 -7.17 11.56 37.71
N LYS A 7 -7.78 10.42 37.40
CA LYS A 7 -7.79 9.88 36.05
C LYS A 7 -8.92 10.56 35.26
N GLN A 8 -8.60 11.24 34.18
CA GLN A 8 -9.59 11.64 33.18
C GLN A 8 -9.78 10.48 32.21
N LEU A 9 -10.99 9.96 32.17
CA LEU A 9 -11.52 9.14 31.09
C LEU A 9 -12.02 10.12 29.99
N SER A 10 -11.49 10.00 28.79
CA SER A 10 -12.12 10.59 27.61
C SER A 10 -12.97 9.52 26.92
N SER A 11 -14.27 9.70 26.96
CA SER A 11 -15.25 8.92 26.20
C SER A 11 -15.35 9.48 24.79
N ALA A 12 -15.08 8.65 23.80
CA ALA A 12 -15.38 8.94 22.41
C ALA A 12 -16.90 8.74 22.18
N THR A 13 -17.56 9.81 21.77
CA THR A 13 -18.98 9.81 21.41
C THR A 13 -19.07 9.65 19.90
N ALA A 14 -19.59 8.51 19.46
CA ALA A 14 -19.94 8.30 18.05
C ALA A 14 -21.22 9.09 17.73
N ILE A 15 -21.18 9.93 16.71
CA ILE A 15 -22.33 10.63 16.14
C ILE A 15 -22.83 9.82 14.94
N ILE A 16 -24.00 9.23 15.12
CA ILE A 16 -24.75 8.56 14.04
C ILE A 16 -25.59 9.64 13.34
N CYS A 17 -25.34 9.91 12.07
CA CYS A 17 -26.24 10.65 11.21
C CYS A 17 -27.18 9.69 10.49
N MET A 18 -28.45 9.65 10.93
CA MET A 18 -29.55 9.04 10.16
C MET A 18 -29.98 9.98 9.05
N ILE A 19 -30.03 9.49 7.82
CA ILE A 19 -30.79 10.10 6.72
C ILE A 19 -31.93 9.16 6.38
N GLY A 20 -33.13 9.64 6.60
CA GLY A 20 -34.37 8.89 6.39
C GLY A 20 -34.72 8.69 4.93
N ALA A 21 -35.14 7.49 4.60
CA ALA A 21 -35.77 7.14 3.34
C ALA A 21 -37.25 7.53 3.35
N LEU A 22 -37.71 8.21 2.31
CA LEU A 22 -39.12 8.38 1.97
C LEU A 22 -39.44 7.55 0.73
N THR A 23 -40.22 6.50 0.95
CA THR A 23 -40.89 5.74 -0.08
C THR A 23 -42.13 6.47 -0.56
N GLY A 24 -42.34 6.53 -1.88
CA GLY A 24 -43.58 6.98 -2.51
C GLY A 24 -43.78 6.29 -3.84
N CYS A 25 -44.65 5.31 -3.86
CA CYS A 25 -45.16 4.63 -5.06
C CYS A 25 -46.32 5.47 -5.70
N GLY A 26 -46.39 5.52 -7.04
CA GLY A 26 -47.59 6.07 -7.73
C GLY A 26 -47.37 6.16 -9.23
N SER A 27 -48.03 5.27 -9.94
CA SER A 27 -48.13 5.19 -11.42
C SER A 27 -49.08 6.26 -11.98
N GLU A 28 -48.76 6.84 -13.15
CA GLU A 28 -49.60 6.98 -14.36
C GLU A 28 -48.98 7.94 -15.41
N LYS A 29 -49.05 7.58 -16.71
CA LYS A 29 -48.78 8.38 -17.92
C LYS A 29 -50.13 8.84 -18.50
N PRO A 30 -50.21 9.66 -19.56
CA PRO A 30 -49.27 10.57 -20.26
C PRO A 30 -49.87 11.97 -20.60
N ASN A 31 -49.13 12.96 -21.00
CA ASN A 31 -49.15 13.69 -22.26
C ASN A 31 -48.43 15.05 -22.26
N SER A 32 -47.62 15.18 -23.28
CA SER A 32 -47.14 16.34 -24.07
C SER A 32 -47.18 17.77 -23.52
N SER A 33 -46.04 18.46 -23.51
CA SER A 33 -45.73 19.61 -24.38
C SER A 33 -44.32 20.18 -24.09
N ASN A 34 -43.68 20.62 -25.17
CA ASN A 34 -42.31 21.15 -25.26
C ASN A 34 -41.94 22.26 -24.27
N SER A 35 -40.72 22.19 -23.76
CA SER A 35 -39.78 23.33 -23.75
C SER A 35 -38.34 22.81 -23.53
N GLU A 36 -37.49 23.17 -24.49
CA GLU A 36 -36.05 22.86 -24.50
C GLU A 36 -35.33 23.53 -23.34
N SER A 37 -34.56 22.74 -22.58
CA SER A 37 -33.39 23.23 -21.90
C SER A 37 -32.32 22.14 -21.96
N SER A 38 -31.27 22.45 -22.67
CA SER A 38 -30.09 21.64 -22.97
C SER A 38 -29.35 21.24 -21.70
N ILE A 39 -29.39 19.95 -21.36
CA ILE A 39 -28.41 19.34 -20.46
C ILE A 39 -27.40 18.65 -21.36
N SER A 40 -26.20 19.21 -21.43
CA SER A 40 -25.06 18.62 -22.12
C SER A 40 -24.52 17.42 -21.30
N ASN A 41 -24.83 16.21 -21.77
CA ASN A 41 -24.09 15.02 -21.44
C ASN A 41 -22.72 15.11 -22.15
N SER A 42 -21.65 15.32 -21.40
CA SER A 42 -20.30 15.14 -21.93
C SER A 42 -19.94 13.67 -21.83
N SER A 43 -20.15 12.94 -22.91
CA SER A 43 -19.47 11.69 -23.19
C SER A 43 -18.00 12.00 -23.45
N SER A 44 -17.09 11.41 -22.68
CA SER A 44 -15.64 11.43 -22.91
C SER A 44 -15.35 10.77 -24.27
N THR A 45 -15.04 11.56 -25.26
CA THR A 45 -14.33 11.11 -26.47
C THR A 45 -12.88 11.47 -26.30
N ASP A 46 -12.02 10.43 -26.23
CA ASP A 46 -10.59 10.55 -26.44
C ASP A 46 -10.30 11.30 -27.73
N ASN A 47 -9.76 12.50 -27.59
CA ASN A 47 -9.12 13.21 -28.65
C ASN A 47 -7.79 13.72 -28.15
N SER A 48 -6.74 12.92 -28.34
CA SER A 48 -5.35 13.31 -28.12
C SER A 48 -4.94 14.37 -29.16
N SER A 49 -5.16 15.62 -28.78
CA SER A 49 -4.39 16.74 -29.31
C SER A 49 -3.79 17.45 -28.11
N SER A 50 -2.52 17.23 -27.83
CA SER A 50 -1.76 17.93 -26.80
C SER A 50 -1.65 19.41 -27.14
N THR A 51 -2.66 20.19 -26.79
CA THR A 51 -2.47 21.61 -26.55
C THR A 51 -1.87 21.72 -25.16
N ASP A 52 -0.57 22.04 -25.13
CA ASP A 52 0.14 22.34 -23.87
C ASP A 52 -0.64 23.43 -23.12
N ASN A 53 -1.43 23.03 -22.11
CA ASN A 53 -2.28 23.93 -21.36
C ASN A 53 -1.39 24.77 -20.44
N LYS A 54 -1.06 25.99 -20.87
CA LYS A 54 -0.19 26.88 -20.12
C LYS A 54 -0.95 27.56 -19.01
N LEU A 55 -0.55 27.31 -17.77
CA LEU A 55 -1.08 28.03 -16.61
C LEU A 55 -0.61 29.49 -16.60
N THR A 56 -1.52 30.39 -16.29
CA THR A 56 -1.22 31.82 -16.09
C THR A 56 -1.31 32.26 -14.64
N LYS A 57 -1.82 31.38 -13.76
CA LYS A 57 -1.96 31.54 -12.32
C LYS A 57 -1.93 30.17 -11.65
N THR A 58 -1.69 30.14 -10.36
CA THR A 58 -1.83 28.95 -9.52
C THR A 58 -3.25 28.40 -9.62
N GLU A 59 -3.37 27.09 -9.84
CA GLU A 59 -4.62 26.36 -9.70
C GLU A 59 -4.64 25.59 -8.38
N VAL A 60 -5.79 25.62 -7.70
CA VAL A 60 -5.96 25.07 -6.34
C VAL A 60 -6.98 23.96 -6.39
N PHE A 61 -6.61 22.78 -5.90
CA PHE A 61 -7.46 21.61 -5.83
C PHE A 61 -7.54 21.10 -4.39
N THR A 62 -8.74 20.64 -3.99
CA THR A 62 -9.01 20.04 -2.68
C THR A 62 -9.58 18.64 -2.77
N GLU A 63 -9.93 18.20 -3.99
CA GLU A 63 -10.48 16.88 -4.29
C GLU A 63 -9.65 16.18 -5.35
N ASN A 64 -9.84 14.86 -5.47
CA ASN A 64 -9.14 14.02 -6.44
C ASN A 64 -9.22 14.62 -7.84
N ILE A 65 -8.07 14.80 -8.45
CA ILE A 65 -7.93 15.43 -9.77
C ILE A 65 -6.73 14.86 -10.52
N THR A 66 -6.85 14.69 -11.80
CA THR A 66 -5.76 14.42 -12.74
C THR A 66 -5.78 15.48 -13.82
N GLY A 67 -4.63 16.02 -14.19
CA GLY A 67 -4.51 17.04 -15.21
C GLY A 67 -3.11 17.15 -15.80
N SER A 68 -2.97 18.05 -16.78
CA SER A 68 -1.69 18.36 -17.42
C SER A 68 -1.57 19.86 -17.69
N ALA A 69 -0.44 20.44 -17.35
CA ALA A 69 -0.15 21.86 -17.56
C ALA A 69 1.37 22.12 -17.61
N ASP A 70 1.78 23.09 -18.45
CA ASP A 70 3.18 23.53 -18.59
C ASP A 70 4.15 22.37 -18.88
N GLY A 71 3.71 21.35 -19.64
CA GLY A 71 4.50 20.17 -19.99
C GLY A 71 4.64 19.15 -18.86
N TYR A 72 3.88 19.27 -17.76
CA TYR A 72 3.84 18.35 -16.64
C TYR A 72 2.44 17.84 -16.41
N ASP A 73 2.32 16.54 -16.12
CA ASP A 73 1.12 15.94 -15.57
C ASP A 73 1.10 16.14 -14.06
N TYR A 74 -0.10 16.27 -13.48
CA TYR A 74 -0.29 16.39 -12.04
C TYR A 74 -1.47 15.55 -11.58
N GLU A 75 -1.40 15.10 -10.34
CA GLU A 75 -2.47 14.35 -9.70
C GLU A 75 -2.51 14.58 -8.20
N LEU A 76 -3.69 14.87 -7.67
CA LEU A 76 -4.05 14.68 -6.28
C LEU A 76 -4.91 13.42 -6.20
N TRP A 77 -4.46 12.45 -5.41
CA TRP A 77 -5.27 11.32 -5.00
C TRP A 77 -5.37 11.30 -3.48
N LYS A 78 -6.56 11.11 -2.95
CA LYS A 78 -6.80 10.89 -1.52
C LYS A 78 -7.98 9.93 -1.34
N ASP A 79 -8.00 9.21 -0.24
CA ASP A 79 -9.14 8.40 0.17
C ASP A 79 -10.10 9.20 1.07
N ASN A 80 -9.61 10.09 1.93
CA ASN A 80 -10.42 10.97 2.78
C ASN A 80 -9.64 12.20 3.26
N GLY A 81 -10.24 12.98 4.17
CA GLY A 81 -9.63 14.09 4.89
C GLY A 81 -9.50 15.37 4.06
N ASP A 82 -8.77 16.32 4.63
CA ASP A 82 -8.64 17.67 4.09
C ASP A 82 -7.31 17.83 3.36
N THR A 83 -7.37 18.26 2.10
CA THR A 83 -6.19 18.49 1.28
C THR A 83 -6.25 19.82 0.56
N THR A 84 -5.09 20.43 0.33
CA THR A 84 -4.91 21.56 -0.59
C THR A 84 -3.73 21.27 -1.49
N PHE A 85 -3.93 21.25 -2.80
CA PHE A 85 -2.91 21.05 -3.81
C PHE A 85 -2.86 22.27 -4.73
N ASN A 86 -1.78 23.03 -4.66
CA ASN A 86 -1.56 24.22 -5.49
C ASN A 86 -0.60 23.85 -6.61
N VAL A 87 -1.10 23.86 -7.84
CA VAL A 87 -0.31 23.63 -9.06
C VAL A 87 0.16 24.97 -9.59
N GLU A 88 1.48 25.20 -9.53
CA GLU A 88 2.09 26.47 -9.88
C GLU A 88 2.35 26.60 -11.39
N PRO A 89 2.22 27.80 -11.99
CA PRO A 89 2.51 28.01 -13.39
C PRO A 89 4.02 27.94 -13.70
N GLY A 90 4.35 27.56 -14.96
CA GLY A 90 5.69 27.67 -15.54
C GLY A 90 6.60 26.47 -15.31
N GLY A 91 6.06 25.29 -14.95
CA GLY A 91 6.87 24.07 -14.83
C GLY A 91 6.30 23.05 -13.86
N GLY A 92 7.17 22.27 -13.22
CA GLY A 92 6.79 21.16 -12.34
C GLY A 92 6.57 21.53 -10.87
N THR A 93 6.57 22.80 -10.48
CA THR A 93 6.49 23.26 -9.08
C THR A 93 5.06 23.21 -8.53
N PHE A 94 4.93 22.90 -7.22
CA PHE A 94 3.64 22.82 -6.53
C PHE A 94 3.82 23.01 -5.03
N SER A 95 2.71 23.26 -4.31
CA SER A 95 2.68 23.12 -2.86
C SER A 95 1.46 22.33 -2.43
N CYS A 96 1.54 21.72 -1.25
CA CYS A 96 0.45 20.93 -0.69
C CYS A 96 0.37 21.04 0.83
N GLU A 97 -0.86 20.86 1.32
CA GLU A 97 -1.16 20.69 2.74
C GLU A 97 -2.17 19.54 2.89
N TRP A 98 -2.04 18.78 3.96
CA TRP A 98 -2.96 17.71 4.29
C TRP A 98 -3.21 17.61 5.79
N SER A 99 -4.43 17.21 6.16
CA SER A 99 -4.81 16.93 7.54
C SER A 99 -5.96 15.94 7.60
N ASN A 100 -6.03 15.18 8.69
CA ASN A 100 -7.10 14.18 8.92
C ASN A 100 -7.27 13.17 7.80
N ILE A 101 -6.23 12.91 7.02
CA ILE A 101 -6.23 11.96 5.91
C ILE A 101 -5.97 10.54 6.43
N ASN A 102 -6.46 9.52 5.71
CA ASN A 102 -5.92 8.17 5.82
C ASN A 102 -4.75 8.02 4.85
N ASN A 103 -4.94 8.31 3.53
CA ASN A 103 -3.83 8.40 2.58
C ASN A 103 -4.06 9.55 1.58
N ALA A 104 -2.99 10.27 1.20
CA ALA A 104 -3.02 11.29 0.16
C ALA A 104 -1.68 11.38 -0.57
N LEU A 105 -1.73 11.48 -1.90
CA LEU A 105 -0.57 11.65 -2.77
C LEU A 105 -0.73 12.93 -3.60
N PHE A 106 0.27 13.79 -3.54
CA PHE A 106 0.39 15.02 -4.33
C PHE A 106 1.58 14.84 -5.25
N ARG A 107 1.34 14.76 -6.55
CA ARG A 107 2.39 14.42 -7.50
C ARG A 107 2.36 15.27 -8.75
N ARG A 108 3.56 15.60 -9.23
CA ARG A 108 3.76 16.32 -10.48
C ARG A 108 4.99 15.81 -11.22
N GLY A 109 4.79 15.39 -12.47
CA GLY A 109 5.81 14.73 -13.28
C GLY A 109 5.36 14.50 -14.70
N LYS A 110 5.57 13.29 -15.23
CA LYS A 110 5.12 12.90 -16.57
C LYS A 110 4.46 11.53 -16.56
N LYS A 111 3.35 11.42 -17.28
CA LYS A 111 2.75 10.16 -17.70
C LYS A 111 3.21 9.79 -19.10
N PHE A 112 3.38 8.51 -19.34
CA PHE A 112 3.86 7.92 -20.59
C PHE A 112 2.80 6.93 -21.11
N ASP A 113 2.92 6.55 -22.37
CA ASP A 113 1.93 5.71 -23.08
C ASP A 113 2.13 4.19 -22.91
N CYS A 114 3.05 3.77 -22.04
CA CYS A 114 3.42 2.37 -21.79
C CYS A 114 3.98 1.63 -23.01
N THR A 115 4.57 2.33 -23.97
CA THR A 115 5.22 1.72 -25.14
C THR A 115 6.74 1.64 -25.02
N GLN A 116 7.30 2.28 -24.00
CA GLN A 116 8.75 2.45 -23.81
C GLN A 116 9.17 2.04 -22.39
N THR A 117 10.30 1.34 -22.32
CA THR A 117 11.00 1.10 -21.06
C THR A 117 11.75 2.36 -20.62
N TYR A 118 12.25 2.39 -19.37
CA TYR A 118 13.09 3.52 -18.94
C TYR A 118 14.36 3.70 -19.79
N LYS A 119 14.89 2.60 -20.36
CA LYS A 119 16.06 2.64 -21.26
C LYS A 119 15.75 3.33 -22.58
N ASP A 120 14.54 3.16 -23.09
CA ASP A 120 14.07 3.83 -24.30
C ASP A 120 13.81 5.32 -24.06
N LEU A 121 13.41 5.70 -22.83
CA LEU A 121 13.25 7.11 -22.44
C LEU A 121 14.58 7.85 -22.28
N GLY A 122 15.70 7.14 -22.28
CA GLY A 122 17.03 7.69 -22.01
C GLY A 122 17.30 7.85 -20.51
N ASN A 123 18.27 8.71 -20.15
CA ASN A 123 18.57 8.94 -18.74
C ASN A 123 17.50 9.82 -18.09
N VAL A 124 16.79 9.28 -17.12
CA VAL A 124 15.72 9.96 -16.36
C VAL A 124 16.29 10.47 -15.05
N SER A 125 16.08 11.76 -14.75
CA SER A 125 16.43 12.36 -13.46
C SER A 125 15.46 13.47 -13.07
N VAL A 126 15.39 13.77 -11.77
CA VAL A 126 14.60 14.86 -11.19
C VAL A 126 15.53 15.74 -10.37
N ASP A 127 15.71 17.01 -10.76
CA ASP A 127 16.28 18.00 -9.86
C ASP A 127 15.18 18.59 -9.02
N TYR A 128 15.32 18.52 -7.69
CA TYR A 128 14.30 18.95 -6.75
C TYR A 128 14.79 20.02 -5.78
N GLY A 129 13.82 20.80 -5.27
CA GLY A 129 13.96 21.70 -4.12
C GLY A 129 12.63 21.74 -3.38
N VAL A 130 12.63 21.33 -2.12
CA VAL A 130 11.43 21.13 -1.33
C VAL A 130 11.59 21.69 0.07
N GLU A 131 10.68 22.54 0.50
CA GLU A 131 10.44 22.80 1.92
C GLU A 131 9.45 21.73 2.41
N TYR A 132 9.91 20.80 3.25
CA TYR A 132 9.17 19.61 3.64
C TYR A 132 8.94 19.60 5.16
N ASP A 133 7.68 19.74 5.59
CA ASP A 133 7.28 19.87 6.99
C ASP A 133 6.16 18.84 7.32
N PRO A 134 6.47 17.55 7.38
CA PRO A 134 5.51 16.52 7.76
C PRO A 134 5.28 16.51 9.28
N ASP A 135 4.03 16.30 9.70
CA ASP A 135 3.64 15.99 11.06
C ASP A 135 3.03 14.57 11.07
N GLY A 136 3.87 13.57 11.33
CA GLY A 136 3.52 12.15 11.26
C GLY A 136 4.18 11.41 10.12
N ASN A 137 3.51 10.34 9.63
CA ASN A 137 4.01 9.49 8.55
C ASN A 137 3.81 10.16 7.18
N SER A 138 4.89 10.32 6.44
CA SER A 138 4.89 10.96 5.12
C SER A 138 6.16 10.60 4.36
N TYR A 139 6.13 10.65 3.01
CA TYR A 139 7.29 10.47 2.15
C TYR A 139 7.47 11.64 1.19
N MET A 140 8.72 12.01 0.94
CA MET A 140 9.16 12.84 -0.17
C MET A 140 9.99 11.93 -1.09
N CYS A 141 9.49 11.68 -2.31
CA CYS A 141 10.03 10.65 -3.19
C CYS A 141 9.85 10.99 -4.69
N VAL A 142 10.56 10.27 -5.54
CA VAL A 142 10.11 10.01 -6.90
C VAL A 142 9.26 8.75 -6.87
N TYR A 143 8.08 8.84 -7.44
CA TYR A 143 7.05 7.82 -7.47
C TYR A 143 6.64 7.55 -8.91
N GLY A 144 6.19 6.37 -9.19
CA GLY A 144 5.61 6.05 -10.49
C GLY A 144 5.17 4.61 -10.63
N TRP A 145 4.81 4.29 -11.89
CA TRP A 145 4.29 3.00 -12.29
C TRP A 145 4.87 2.53 -13.60
N THR A 146 4.89 1.21 -13.77
CA THR A 146 5.10 0.55 -15.07
C THR A 146 3.96 -0.42 -15.36
N ARG A 147 3.84 -0.86 -16.61
CA ARG A 147 2.99 -1.97 -17.06
C ARG A 147 3.83 -3.03 -17.76
N ASP A 148 3.36 -4.28 -17.70
CA ASP A 148 4.01 -5.43 -18.32
C ASP A 148 5.48 -5.64 -17.86
N PRO A 149 5.73 -5.86 -16.55
CA PRO A 149 4.78 -6.08 -15.44
C PRO A 149 4.25 -4.78 -14.80
N LEU A 150 3.11 -4.91 -14.11
CA LEU A 150 2.53 -3.85 -13.29
C LEU A 150 3.36 -3.70 -12.01
N ILE A 151 4.14 -2.63 -11.93
CA ILE A 151 5.01 -2.32 -10.79
C ILE A 151 4.74 -0.89 -10.33
N GLU A 152 4.53 -0.72 -9.05
CA GLU A 152 4.57 0.57 -8.38
C GLU A 152 5.99 0.80 -7.84
N PHE A 153 6.54 1.99 -7.97
CA PHE A 153 7.90 2.21 -7.50
C PHE A 153 8.07 3.52 -6.73
N TYR A 154 9.02 3.48 -5.78
CA TYR A 154 9.39 4.59 -4.91
C TYR A 154 10.90 4.76 -4.83
N ILE A 155 11.39 5.97 -5.04
CA ILE A 155 12.75 6.38 -4.68
C ILE A 155 12.60 7.43 -3.58
N VAL A 156 12.73 7.01 -2.32
CA VAL A 156 12.42 7.82 -1.15
C VAL A 156 13.65 8.58 -0.70
N GLU A 157 13.58 9.90 -0.78
CA GLU A 157 14.66 10.80 -0.40
C GLU A 157 14.57 11.24 1.06
N SER A 158 13.34 11.45 1.55
CA SER A 158 13.06 11.81 2.94
C SER A 158 11.70 11.30 3.39
N TRP A 159 11.49 11.23 4.69
CA TRP A 159 10.25 10.74 5.30
C TRP A 159 9.94 11.47 6.60
N GLY A 160 8.71 11.34 7.10
CA GLY A 160 8.28 11.87 8.39
C GLY A 160 8.77 11.05 9.58
N THR A 161 7.83 10.49 10.33
CA THR A 161 8.13 9.73 11.57
C THR A 161 8.49 8.26 11.31
N TRP A 162 8.08 7.68 10.18
CA TRP A 162 8.30 6.27 9.84
C TRP A 162 9.06 6.14 8.51
N ARG A 163 10.11 5.31 8.51
CA ARG A 163 10.91 5.03 7.31
C ARG A 163 10.31 3.85 6.54
N PRO A 164 9.84 4.07 5.28
CA PRO A 164 9.29 3.00 4.47
C PRO A 164 10.38 2.00 3.99
N PRO A 165 9.99 0.81 3.51
CA PRO A 165 8.68 0.19 3.60
C PRO A 165 8.46 -0.56 4.92
N GLY A 166 9.25 -0.32 5.94
CA GLY A 166 9.17 -0.96 7.25
C GLY A 166 10.08 -2.18 7.37
N ALA A 167 9.53 -3.35 7.64
CA ALA A 167 10.25 -4.56 8.03
C ALA A 167 10.86 -5.46 6.92
N PRO A 168 10.64 -5.27 5.59
CA PRO A 168 11.27 -6.15 4.61
C PRO A 168 12.78 -6.16 4.72
N VAL A 169 13.38 -7.31 4.42
CA VAL A 169 14.85 -7.42 4.33
C VAL A 169 15.31 -6.72 3.06
N ALA A 170 16.36 -5.89 3.16
CA ALA A 170 16.92 -5.23 1.99
C ALA A 170 17.57 -6.25 1.05
N LEU A 171 17.27 -6.17 -0.23
CA LEU A 171 17.85 -7.01 -1.29
C LEU A 171 19.24 -6.55 -1.70
N GLY A 172 19.61 -5.37 -1.28
CA GLY A 172 20.88 -4.74 -1.55
C GLY A 172 20.87 -3.26 -1.22
N THR A 173 21.94 -2.57 -1.63
CA THR A 173 22.07 -1.11 -1.48
C THR A 173 22.56 -0.49 -2.76
N VAL A 174 22.23 0.79 -2.98
CA VAL A 174 22.85 1.62 -4.02
C VAL A 174 23.36 2.93 -3.41
N THR A 175 24.59 3.31 -3.74
CA THR A 175 25.13 4.64 -3.43
C THR A 175 25.17 5.46 -4.70
N VAL A 176 24.38 6.55 -4.71
CA VAL A 176 24.15 7.45 -5.83
C VAL A 176 23.72 8.83 -5.32
N ASP A 177 23.97 9.89 -6.06
CA ASP A 177 23.53 11.27 -5.76
C ASP A 177 23.84 11.72 -4.31
N GLY A 178 24.99 11.29 -3.78
CA GLY A 178 25.45 11.64 -2.43
C GLY A 178 24.69 10.96 -1.29
N GLY A 179 23.93 9.89 -1.57
CA GLY A 179 23.23 9.07 -0.58
C GLY A 179 23.44 7.58 -0.78
N THR A 180 23.21 6.81 0.27
CA THR A 180 23.08 5.35 0.18
C THR A 180 21.64 4.97 0.48
N TYR A 181 21.08 4.10 -0.36
CA TYR A 181 19.69 3.67 -0.33
C TYR A 181 19.63 2.15 -0.19
N ASP A 182 18.79 1.68 0.69
CA ASP A 182 18.42 0.26 0.74
C ASP A 182 17.40 -0.03 -0.36
N ILE A 183 17.57 -1.19 -1.00
CA ILE A 183 16.68 -1.67 -2.08
C ILE A 183 15.75 -2.73 -1.50
N TYR A 184 14.43 -2.57 -1.71
CA TYR A 184 13.44 -3.52 -1.25
C TYR A 184 12.45 -3.89 -2.36
N LYS A 185 11.82 -5.04 -2.19
CA LYS A 185 10.62 -5.46 -2.89
C LYS A 185 9.53 -5.77 -1.86
N THR A 186 8.34 -5.27 -2.09
CA THR A 186 7.10 -5.66 -1.38
C THR A 186 6.04 -6.03 -2.39
N THR A 187 5.02 -6.77 -1.99
CA THR A 187 3.88 -7.12 -2.85
C THR A 187 2.61 -6.57 -2.21
N ARG A 188 1.78 -5.94 -3.01
CA ARG A 188 0.44 -5.46 -2.64
C ARG A 188 -0.58 -6.45 -3.20
N TYR A 189 -1.41 -7.00 -2.33
CA TYR A 189 -2.41 -8.00 -2.70
C TYR A 189 -3.78 -7.33 -2.75
N GLU A 190 -4.48 -7.47 -3.90
CA GLU A 190 -5.82 -6.94 -4.13
C GLU A 190 -5.96 -5.47 -3.65
N GLN A 191 -5.04 -4.61 -4.09
CA GLN A 191 -5.01 -3.19 -3.72
C GLN A 191 -5.29 -2.27 -4.91
N PRO A 192 -5.76 -1.05 -4.66
CA PRO A 192 -5.94 -0.05 -5.71
C PRO A 192 -4.65 0.18 -6.50
N SER A 193 -4.77 0.19 -7.82
CA SER A 193 -3.68 0.43 -8.77
C SER A 193 -4.13 1.32 -9.92
N ILE A 194 -3.24 1.60 -10.88
CA ILE A 194 -3.58 2.28 -12.13
C ILE A 194 -4.48 1.43 -13.06
N ASP A 195 -4.64 0.14 -12.78
CA ASP A 195 -5.46 -0.81 -13.53
C ASP A 195 -6.61 -1.40 -12.67
N GLY A 196 -7.12 -0.61 -11.72
CA GLY A 196 -8.12 -1.04 -10.76
C GLY A 196 -7.51 -1.83 -9.60
N THR A 197 -8.30 -2.67 -8.94
CA THR A 197 -7.81 -3.55 -7.87
C THR A 197 -6.97 -4.67 -8.46
N GLN A 198 -5.70 -4.77 -8.07
CA GLN A 198 -4.73 -5.72 -8.59
C GLN A 198 -3.79 -6.22 -7.49
N THR A 199 -3.17 -7.36 -7.74
CA THR A 199 -1.96 -7.79 -7.02
C THR A 199 -0.75 -7.34 -7.83
N PHE A 200 0.16 -6.60 -7.22
CA PHE A 200 1.34 -6.03 -7.87
C PHE A 200 2.52 -5.90 -6.93
N ASP A 201 3.71 -5.87 -7.51
CA ASP A 201 4.93 -5.62 -6.76
C ASP A 201 5.23 -4.13 -6.62
N GLN A 202 5.85 -3.77 -5.50
CA GLN A 202 6.40 -2.44 -5.26
C GLN A 202 7.93 -2.55 -5.16
N PHE A 203 8.65 -1.71 -5.92
CA PHE A 203 10.10 -1.60 -5.84
C PHE A 203 10.49 -0.30 -5.13
N TRP A 204 11.43 -0.41 -4.20
CA TRP A 204 11.82 0.69 -3.34
C TRP A 204 13.32 0.93 -3.39
N SER A 205 13.73 2.18 -3.48
CA SER A 205 15.02 2.68 -2.99
C SER A 205 14.76 3.64 -1.87
N VAL A 206 15.19 3.34 -0.66
CA VAL A 206 14.94 4.18 0.51
C VAL A 206 16.26 4.64 1.11
N ARG A 207 16.48 5.95 1.14
CA ARG A 207 17.71 6.53 1.68
C ARG A 207 17.93 6.08 3.12
N GLN A 208 19.17 5.70 3.47
CA GLN A 208 19.49 5.22 4.82
C GLN A 208 19.44 6.33 5.87
N THR A 209 19.85 7.52 5.48
CA THR A 209 19.84 8.73 6.32
C THR A 209 19.19 9.88 5.55
N LYS A 210 18.36 10.68 6.22
CA LYS A 210 17.77 11.87 5.62
C LYS A 210 18.88 12.82 5.11
N PRO A 211 18.66 13.56 4.01
CA PRO A 211 19.62 14.54 3.53
C PRO A 211 20.01 15.55 4.61
N GLU A 212 21.26 15.99 4.60
CA GLU A 212 21.70 17.07 5.47
C GLU A 212 21.02 18.40 5.05
N GLY A 213 20.64 19.21 6.05
CA GLY A 213 19.97 20.49 5.86
C GLY A 213 19.51 21.07 7.18
N ASP A 214 18.69 22.10 7.13
CA ASP A 214 18.01 22.68 8.32
C ASP A 214 16.83 21.84 8.83
N GLY A 215 16.72 20.60 8.32
CA GLY A 215 15.70 19.62 8.66
C GLY A 215 14.40 19.76 7.85
N LYS A 216 14.20 20.90 7.16
CA LYS A 216 12.96 21.17 6.41
C LYS A 216 13.21 21.50 4.94
N LYS A 217 14.38 22.05 4.59
CA LYS A 217 14.72 22.43 3.22
C LYS A 217 15.68 21.40 2.60
N LEU A 218 15.19 20.72 1.58
CA LEU A 218 15.88 19.65 0.88
C LEU A 218 16.12 20.07 -0.58
N GLU A 219 17.32 19.90 -1.07
CA GLU A 219 17.68 20.16 -2.47
C GLU A 219 18.61 19.05 -2.98
N GLY A 220 18.44 18.66 -4.23
CA GLY A 220 19.30 17.64 -4.84
C GLY A 220 18.86 17.22 -6.23
N THR A 221 19.45 16.12 -6.65
CA THR A 221 19.09 15.38 -7.86
C THR A 221 18.79 13.95 -7.48
N ILE A 222 17.73 13.38 -8.04
CA ILE A 222 17.43 11.94 -8.00
C ILE A 222 17.66 11.42 -9.41
N SER A 223 18.73 10.64 -9.61
CA SER A 223 19.06 9.99 -10.88
C SER A 223 18.23 8.70 -11.04
N VAL A 224 16.97 8.85 -11.46
CA VAL A 224 15.96 7.77 -11.50
C VAL A 224 16.46 6.53 -12.24
N SER A 225 17.03 6.70 -13.44
CA SER A 225 17.57 5.57 -14.22
C SER A 225 18.68 4.82 -13.48
N LYS A 226 19.50 5.49 -12.66
CA LYS A 226 20.55 4.84 -11.87
C LYS A 226 19.98 3.94 -10.77
N HIS A 227 18.86 4.32 -10.17
CA HIS A 227 18.13 3.46 -9.23
C HIS A 227 17.56 2.24 -9.94
N PHE A 228 16.98 2.44 -11.13
CA PHE A 228 16.46 1.33 -11.94
C PHE A 228 17.55 0.35 -12.37
N ASP A 229 18.74 0.84 -12.73
CA ASP A 229 19.90 0.00 -13.02
C ASP A 229 20.36 -0.80 -11.77
N ALA A 230 20.28 -0.19 -10.60
CA ALA A 230 20.58 -0.88 -9.33
C ALA A 230 19.54 -1.96 -9.00
N TRP A 231 18.25 -1.70 -9.25
CA TRP A 231 17.19 -2.68 -9.09
C TRP A 231 17.37 -3.86 -10.04
N ALA A 232 17.69 -3.61 -11.31
CA ALA A 232 17.99 -4.68 -12.26
C ALA A 232 19.15 -5.59 -11.79
N LYS A 233 20.18 -5.02 -11.14
CA LYS A 233 21.30 -5.80 -10.54
C LYS A 233 20.83 -6.66 -9.34
N CYS A 234 19.72 -6.30 -8.69
CA CYS A 234 19.05 -7.09 -7.65
C CYS A 234 17.99 -8.05 -8.21
N GLY A 235 17.85 -8.19 -9.54
CA GLY A 235 16.85 -9.04 -10.18
C GLY A 235 15.44 -8.44 -10.23
N LEU A 236 15.30 -7.13 -9.98
CA LEU A 236 14.03 -6.41 -10.03
C LEU A 236 13.88 -5.74 -11.40
N GLU A 237 13.00 -6.29 -12.23
CA GLU A 237 12.78 -5.80 -13.60
C GLU A 237 11.51 -4.95 -13.69
N LEU A 238 11.65 -3.75 -14.25
CA LEU A 238 10.54 -2.84 -14.54
C LEU A 238 9.96 -3.13 -15.94
N GLY A 239 8.67 -2.88 -16.08
CA GLY A 239 7.97 -2.90 -17.36
C GLY A 239 8.07 -1.59 -18.15
N ASN A 240 7.09 -1.37 -19.01
CA ASN A 240 6.94 -0.14 -19.78
C ASN A 240 6.51 1.01 -18.87
N MET A 241 7.10 2.17 -19.01
CA MET A 241 6.90 3.33 -18.15
C MET A 241 5.48 3.90 -18.32
N TYR A 242 4.78 4.09 -17.20
CA TYR A 242 3.50 4.79 -17.15
C TYR A 242 3.63 6.17 -16.49
N GLU A 243 4.36 6.28 -15.37
CA GLU A 243 4.49 7.56 -14.65
C GLU A 243 5.86 7.68 -13.98
N VAL A 244 6.41 8.88 -13.98
CA VAL A 244 7.52 9.32 -13.12
C VAL A 244 7.17 10.70 -12.58
N ALA A 245 7.01 10.84 -11.28
CA ALA A 245 6.61 12.09 -10.65
C ALA A 245 7.34 12.35 -9.33
N LEU A 246 7.72 13.60 -9.09
CA LEU A 246 8.07 14.05 -7.75
C LEU A 246 6.81 14.11 -6.91
N THR A 247 6.83 13.45 -5.76
CA THR A 247 5.64 13.15 -4.97
C THR A 247 5.86 13.48 -3.51
N ILE A 248 4.82 14.04 -2.90
CA ILE A 248 4.64 14.11 -1.45
C ILE A 248 3.48 13.18 -1.12
N GLU A 249 3.71 12.23 -0.25
CA GLU A 249 2.68 11.31 0.25
C GLU A 249 2.53 11.47 1.76
N GLY A 250 1.30 11.50 2.26
CA GLY A 250 0.95 11.46 3.68
C GLY A 250 0.09 10.25 3.98
N TYR A 251 0.35 9.58 5.10
CA TYR A 251 -0.42 8.43 5.58
C TYR A 251 -0.77 8.59 7.06
N GLN A 252 -2.09 8.67 7.36
CA GLN A 252 -2.62 8.87 8.72
C GLN A 252 -1.89 9.98 9.48
N SER A 253 -1.69 11.11 8.82
CA SER A 253 -0.84 12.20 9.28
C SER A 253 -1.38 13.57 8.88
N ASN A 254 -0.66 14.61 9.28
CA ASN A 254 -0.82 15.97 8.81
C ASN A 254 0.51 16.45 8.23
N GLY A 255 0.50 17.57 7.53
CA GLY A 255 1.73 18.18 7.07
C GLY A 255 1.54 19.13 5.90
N LYS A 256 2.66 19.63 5.43
CA LYS A 256 2.73 20.51 4.25
C LYS A 256 4.08 20.42 3.57
N ALA A 257 4.09 20.73 2.29
CA ALA A 257 5.31 20.88 1.52
C ALA A 257 5.18 21.98 0.48
N ASN A 258 6.31 22.63 0.17
CA ASN A 258 6.45 23.57 -0.92
C ASN A 258 7.56 23.07 -1.85
N VAL A 259 7.18 22.49 -2.99
CA VAL A 259 8.09 22.03 -4.04
C VAL A 259 8.38 23.21 -4.95
N TYR A 260 9.41 23.98 -4.62
CA TYR A 260 9.79 25.20 -5.35
C TYR A 260 10.76 24.90 -6.55
N LYS A 261 11.26 23.66 -6.67
CA LYS A 261 11.99 23.15 -7.81
C LYS A 261 11.59 21.71 -8.09
N ASN A 262 11.22 21.43 -9.32
CA ASN A 262 10.91 20.09 -9.85
C ASN A 262 11.18 20.09 -11.34
N GLU A 263 12.37 19.65 -11.73
CA GLU A 263 12.83 19.60 -13.11
C GLU A 263 13.03 18.13 -13.49
N LEU A 264 12.00 17.52 -14.06
CA LEU A 264 12.07 16.17 -14.62
C LEU A 264 12.76 16.23 -15.99
N LYS A 265 13.84 15.48 -16.14
CA LYS A 265 14.62 15.35 -17.37
C LYS A 265 14.47 13.94 -17.92
N THR A 266 14.20 13.83 -19.20
CA THR A 266 14.15 12.59 -19.97
C THR A 266 14.81 12.81 -21.31
N GLY A 267 15.19 11.74 -22.01
CA GLY A 267 15.75 11.78 -23.35
C GLY A 267 17.28 11.64 -23.39
N GLY A 268 17.83 11.77 -24.60
CA GLY A 268 19.21 11.42 -24.87
C GLY A 268 19.42 9.91 -25.08
N THR A 269 20.65 9.51 -25.25
CA THR A 269 21.00 8.09 -25.32
C THR A 269 21.10 7.55 -23.89
N TYR A 270 20.36 6.49 -23.59
CA TYR A 270 20.54 5.78 -22.33
C TYR A 270 21.97 5.25 -22.22
N THR A 271 22.54 5.40 -21.05
CA THR A 271 23.84 4.81 -20.70
C THR A 271 23.70 4.18 -19.32
N GLU A 272 23.97 2.89 -19.25
CA GLU A 272 23.99 2.19 -17.97
C GLU A 272 24.96 2.85 -17.00
N ALA A 273 24.56 2.99 -15.76
CA ALA A 273 25.37 3.68 -14.74
C ALA A 273 26.60 2.83 -14.35
N ASP A 274 27.78 3.40 -14.57
CA ASP A 274 29.09 2.87 -14.12
C ASP A 274 29.65 3.62 -12.89
N ASP A 275 29.02 4.74 -12.52
CA ASP A 275 29.41 5.63 -11.43
C ASP A 275 28.59 5.41 -10.13
N ILE A 276 27.86 4.30 -10.04
CA ILE A 276 27.10 3.89 -8.85
C ILE A 276 27.77 2.69 -8.15
N SER A 277 27.66 2.64 -6.83
CA SER A 277 28.07 1.47 -6.06
C SER A 277 26.82 0.66 -5.65
N VAL A 278 26.74 -0.57 -6.13
CA VAL A 278 25.60 -1.48 -5.80
C VAL A 278 26.15 -2.68 -5.03
N THR A 279 25.57 -2.94 -3.89
CA THR A 279 25.77 -4.18 -3.12
C THR A 279 24.50 -5.02 -3.25
N VAL A 280 24.66 -6.30 -3.58
CA VAL A 280 23.54 -7.25 -3.76
C VAL A 280 23.60 -8.29 -2.64
N ASP A 281 22.52 -8.44 -1.90
CA ASP A 281 22.34 -9.51 -0.90
C ASP A 281 21.69 -10.73 -1.59
N LYS A 282 22.55 -11.67 -2.00
CA LYS A 282 22.09 -12.88 -2.70
C LYS A 282 21.26 -13.82 -1.82
N ASP A 283 21.52 -13.81 -0.52
CA ASP A 283 20.79 -14.66 0.43
C ASP A 283 19.37 -14.11 0.63
N ALA A 284 19.23 -12.78 0.73
CA ALA A 284 17.92 -12.13 0.78
C ALA A 284 17.11 -12.36 -0.51
N ILE A 285 17.76 -12.24 -1.67
CA ILE A 285 17.11 -12.50 -2.98
C ILE A 285 16.67 -13.97 -3.08
N SER A 286 17.54 -14.92 -2.72
CA SER A 286 17.17 -16.35 -2.75
C SER A 286 15.96 -16.66 -1.87
N LYS A 287 15.91 -16.09 -0.68
CA LYS A 287 14.76 -16.24 0.22
C LYS A 287 13.47 -15.61 -0.36
N LEU A 288 13.59 -14.47 -1.03
CA LEU A 288 12.45 -13.83 -1.70
C LEU A 288 11.94 -14.70 -2.87
N ASP A 289 12.87 -15.26 -3.67
CA ASP A 289 12.53 -16.15 -4.79
C ASP A 289 11.90 -17.47 -4.31
N GLU A 290 12.39 -18.01 -3.19
CA GLU A 290 11.78 -19.18 -2.56
C GLU A 290 10.38 -18.85 -2.04
N ALA A 291 10.21 -17.70 -1.38
CA ALA A 291 8.92 -17.21 -0.92
C ALA A 291 7.91 -16.98 -2.07
N SER A 292 8.41 -16.53 -3.23
CA SER A 292 7.56 -16.29 -4.41
C SER A 292 7.15 -17.58 -5.13
N LYS A 293 7.98 -18.63 -5.10
CA LYS A 293 7.65 -19.95 -5.65
C LYS A 293 6.62 -20.67 -4.81
N ASP A 294 6.53 -20.34 -3.55
CA ASP A 294 5.67 -20.94 -2.54
C ASP A 294 4.31 -20.22 -2.40
N SER A 295 4.12 -19.10 -3.07
CA SER A 295 2.86 -18.36 -3.12
C SER A 295 1.95 -18.83 -4.27
N GLY A 296 1.93 -20.12 -4.54
CA GLY A 296 0.94 -20.73 -5.44
C GLY A 296 -0.45 -20.48 -4.87
N THR A 297 -1.24 -19.60 -5.50
CA THR A 297 -2.69 -19.59 -5.33
C THR A 297 -3.16 -21.02 -5.69
N PRO A 298 -3.86 -21.73 -4.81
CA PRO A 298 -4.47 -23.00 -5.20
C PRO A 298 -5.53 -22.69 -6.26
N GLU A 299 -5.25 -23.01 -7.52
CA GLU A 299 -6.12 -22.68 -8.64
C GLU A 299 -7.45 -23.46 -8.62
N ASP A 300 -7.65 -24.41 -7.70
CA ASP A 300 -8.86 -25.27 -7.64
C ASP A 300 -9.23 -25.77 -6.22
N ALA A 301 -8.79 -25.17 -5.14
CA ALA A 301 -9.21 -25.62 -3.82
C ALA A 301 -10.57 -25.01 -3.44
N GLU A 302 -11.60 -25.86 -3.37
CA GLU A 302 -12.92 -25.50 -2.87
C GLU A 302 -12.84 -24.86 -1.46
N PHE A 303 -11.99 -25.41 -0.59
CA PHE A 303 -11.64 -24.85 0.72
C PHE A 303 -10.15 -25.07 1.01
N PHE A 304 -9.49 -24.09 1.66
CA PHE A 304 -8.11 -24.31 2.05
C PHE A 304 -7.98 -25.27 3.24
N SER A 305 -6.91 -26.05 3.22
CA SER A 305 -6.50 -26.89 4.37
C SER A 305 -4.98 -27.07 4.27
N THR A 306 -4.27 -26.64 5.31
CA THR A 306 -2.80 -26.71 5.33
C THR A 306 -2.25 -27.00 6.71
N GLY A 307 -1.18 -27.81 6.77
CA GLY A 307 -0.27 -27.96 7.90
C GLY A 307 1.11 -27.40 7.60
N PHE A 308 1.23 -26.60 6.52
CA PHE A 308 2.48 -25.94 6.08
C PHE A 308 3.63 -26.90 5.77
N GLU A 309 3.33 -28.19 5.52
CA GLU A 309 4.33 -29.23 5.22
C GLU A 309 4.96 -29.06 3.84
N ASP A 310 4.21 -28.48 2.90
CA ASP A 310 4.64 -28.20 1.53
C ASP A 310 4.98 -26.71 1.31
N GLY A 311 4.98 -25.89 2.38
CA GLY A 311 5.33 -24.49 2.33
C GLY A 311 4.30 -23.57 2.96
N LYS A 312 4.12 -22.35 2.42
CA LYS A 312 3.20 -21.35 2.98
C LYS A 312 1.75 -21.51 2.51
N ASP A 313 1.50 -22.31 1.50
CA ASP A 313 0.17 -22.71 0.99
C ASP A 313 -0.79 -21.53 0.76
N GLY A 314 -0.28 -20.47 0.10
CA GLY A 314 -1.04 -19.27 -0.19
C GLY A 314 -1.15 -18.26 0.97
N TRP A 315 -0.56 -18.53 2.14
CA TRP A 315 -0.50 -17.57 3.22
C TRP A 315 0.54 -16.49 2.96
N ILE A 316 0.15 -15.24 3.19
CA ILE A 316 0.91 -14.02 2.89
C ILE A 316 1.15 -13.19 4.14
N PRO A 317 2.24 -12.39 4.17
CA PRO A 317 2.45 -11.43 5.25
C PRO A 317 1.33 -10.38 5.28
N ARG A 318 0.85 -10.06 6.49
CA ARG A 318 -0.06 -8.92 6.69
C ARG A 318 0.67 -7.81 7.44
N GLY A 319 0.66 -6.60 6.86
CA GLY A 319 1.43 -5.47 7.38
C GLY A 319 2.94 -5.71 7.29
N GLY A 320 3.66 -5.34 8.34
CA GLY A 320 5.13 -5.49 8.43
C GLY A 320 5.61 -6.89 8.83
N ALA A 321 4.73 -7.89 8.97
CA ALA A 321 5.14 -9.22 9.38
C ALA A 321 6.00 -9.93 8.32
N LEU A 322 6.85 -10.83 8.80
CA LEU A 322 7.64 -11.77 7.98
C LEU A 322 7.11 -13.18 8.20
N LEU A 323 6.93 -13.94 7.13
CA LEU A 323 6.50 -15.34 7.19
C LEU A 323 7.65 -16.25 6.76
N THR A 324 7.98 -17.23 7.61
CA THR A 324 8.96 -18.29 7.31
C THR A 324 8.42 -19.63 7.76
N ILE A 325 8.86 -20.71 7.11
CA ILE A 325 8.56 -22.06 7.57
C ILE A 325 9.52 -22.42 8.70
N ASP A 326 8.95 -22.78 9.85
CA ASP A 326 9.69 -23.26 11.03
C ASP A 326 9.63 -24.80 11.08
N LYS A 327 10.75 -25.45 11.47
CA LYS A 327 10.89 -26.90 11.53
C LYS A 327 11.17 -27.41 12.95
N GLU A 328 11.11 -26.51 13.91
CA GLU A 328 11.36 -26.85 15.31
C GLU A 328 10.08 -26.85 16.14
N ASN A 329 9.08 -26.07 15.72
CA ASN A 329 7.83 -25.89 16.42
C ASN A 329 6.66 -26.21 15.46
N ALA A 330 6.10 -27.40 15.53
CA ALA A 330 4.92 -27.81 14.82
C ALA A 330 3.84 -28.31 15.79
N SER A 331 2.57 -28.09 15.48
CA SER A 331 1.46 -28.67 16.22
C SER A 331 1.17 -30.10 15.75
N GLU A 332 1.22 -30.29 14.44
CA GLU A 332 1.17 -31.59 13.78
C GLU A 332 2.20 -31.60 12.66
N GLY A 333 2.63 -32.80 12.22
CA GLY A 333 3.61 -32.92 11.17
C GLY A 333 5.03 -32.52 11.60
N SER A 334 5.74 -31.78 10.77
CA SER A 334 7.15 -31.41 10.96
C SER A 334 7.45 -29.94 10.74
N GLN A 335 6.46 -29.14 10.34
CA GLN A 335 6.63 -27.73 10.01
C GLN A 335 5.42 -26.90 10.49
N SER A 336 5.63 -25.62 10.66
CA SER A 336 4.57 -24.62 10.88
C SER A 336 4.95 -23.29 10.25
N LEU A 337 4.02 -22.37 10.16
CA LEU A 337 4.26 -21.01 9.70
C LEU A 337 4.69 -20.12 10.86
N PHE A 338 5.91 -19.60 10.84
CA PHE A 338 6.42 -18.63 11.81
C PHE A 338 6.17 -17.21 11.35
N VAL A 339 5.52 -16.41 12.18
CA VAL A 339 5.17 -15.01 11.99
C VAL A 339 6.04 -14.15 12.89
N SER A 340 6.92 -13.36 12.28
CA SER A 340 7.91 -12.54 13.00
C SER A 340 8.00 -11.12 12.45
N GLY A 341 8.84 -10.29 13.05
CA GLY A 341 9.11 -8.93 12.56
C GLY A 341 7.92 -7.99 12.64
N ARG A 342 6.96 -8.26 13.50
CA ARG A 342 5.74 -7.48 13.67
C ARG A 342 6.05 -6.11 14.27
N THR A 343 5.63 -5.05 13.59
CA THR A 343 5.78 -3.65 14.03
C THR A 343 4.50 -3.08 14.64
N ASP A 344 3.38 -3.69 14.31
CA ASP A 344 2.04 -3.33 14.80
C ASP A 344 1.28 -4.57 15.25
N ASN A 345 0.36 -4.38 16.17
CA ASN A 345 -0.40 -5.48 16.75
C ASN A 345 -1.34 -6.19 15.77
N TRP A 346 -1.74 -5.53 14.68
CA TRP A 346 -2.54 -6.08 13.59
C TRP A 346 -1.72 -6.78 12.49
N ASN A 347 -0.38 -6.72 12.55
CA ASN A 347 0.47 -7.49 11.65
C ASN A 347 0.35 -8.98 11.94
N GLY A 348 0.39 -9.81 10.90
CA GLY A 348 0.17 -11.24 11.07
C GLY A 348 0.35 -12.06 9.81
N ALA A 349 -0.25 -13.24 9.80
CA ALA A 349 -0.33 -14.11 8.63
C ALA A 349 -1.76 -14.11 8.09
N ALA A 350 -1.91 -13.93 6.79
CA ALA A 350 -3.20 -13.82 6.13
C ALA A 350 -3.33 -14.76 4.92
N ILE A 351 -4.58 -15.12 4.60
CA ILE A 351 -4.94 -15.82 3.37
C ILE A 351 -6.11 -15.08 2.71
N MET A 352 -6.01 -14.86 1.38
CA MET A 352 -7.10 -14.29 0.60
C MET A 352 -8.13 -15.39 0.30
N LEU A 353 -9.42 -15.05 0.45
CA LEU A 353 -10.51 -15.99 0.22
C LEU A 353 -11.22 -15.67 -1.10
N SER A 354 -11.22 -16.64 -2.01
CA SER A 354 -11.85 -16.48 -3.33
C SER A 354 -13.35 -16.24 -3.21
N SER A 355 -13.85 -15.19 -3.88
CA SER A 355 -15.29 -14.93 -4.00
C SER A 355 -16.04 -16.03 -4.75
N ASP A 356 -15.35 -16.93 -5.46
CA ASP A 356 -15.97 -18.08 -6.10
C ASP A 356 -16.34 -19.18 -5.11
N THR A 357 -15.60 -19.33 -4.03
CA THR A 357 -15.83 -20.32 -2.97
C THR A 357 -16.59 -19.70 -1.79
N TYR A 358 -16.16 -18.54 -1.33
CA TYR A 358 -16.69 -17.90 -0.10
C TYR A 358 -17.72 -16.82 -0.44
N LYS A 359 -18.99 -17.13 -0.28
CA LYS A 359 -20.12 -16.26 -0.69
C LYS A 359 -20.68 -15.44 0.49
N PRO A 360 -20.99 -14.14 0.30
CA PRO A 360 -21.75 -13.35 1.25
C PRO A 360 -23.07 -14.02 1.66
N GLY A 361 -23.46 -13.88 2.93
CA GLY A 361 -24.66 -14.49 3.51
C GLY A 361 -24.57 -15.98 3.78
N LYS A 362 -23.41 -16.63 3.53
CA LYS A 362 -23.17 -18.05 3.81
C LYS A 362 -22.32 -18.23 5.05
N ALA A 363 -22.55 -19.35 5.74
CA ALA A 363 -21.77 -19.76 6.91
C ALA A 363 -20.60 -20.66 6.48
N TYR A 364 -19.44 -20.43 7.08
CA TYR A 364 -18.24 -21.25 6.89
C TYR A 364 -17.60 -21.55 8.24
N ALA A 365 -17.02 -22.73 8.35
CA ALA A 365 -16.17 -23.07 9.47
C ALA A 365 -14.73 -22.68 9.15
N PHE A 366 -14.09 -21.96 10.06
CA PHE A 366 -12.66 -21.61 10.00
C PHE A 366 -11.96 -22.11 11.26
N SER A 367 -10.78 -22.69 11.10
CA SER A 367 -9.96 -23.16 12.20
C SER A 367 -8.48 -22.98 11.88
N CYS A 368 -7.67 -22.67 12.89
CA CYS A 368 -6.22 -22.81 12.87
C CYS A 368 -5.70 -23.00 14.28
N LYS A 369 -4.47 -23.50 14.41
CA LYS A 369 -3.73 -23.48 15.68
C LYS A 369 -2.73 -22.33 15.70
N ALA A 370 -2.51 -21.76 16.89
CA ALA A 370 -1.49 -20.75 17.11
C ALA A 370 -0.72 -21.02 18.40
N MET A 371 0.56 -20.66 18.42
CA MET A 371 1.44 -20.76 19.58
C MET A 371 2.40 -19.58 19.62
N GLN A 372 2.86 -19.20 20.81
CA GLN A 372 3.90 -18.18 21.00
C GLN A 372 4.87 -18.58 22.13
N ASN A 373 6.07 -18.00 22.15
CA ASN A 373 7.15 -18.34 23.06
C ASN A 373 7.68 -17.12 23.84
N SER A 374 6.79 -16.13 24.16
CA SER A 374 7.22 -14.87 24.81
C SER A 374 7.53 -15.01 26.30
N GLY A 375 7.10 -16.09 26.95
CA GLY A 375 7.16 -16.25 28.41
C GLY A 375 5.92 -15.70 29.13
N GLU A 376 5.05 -14.98 28.44
CA GLU A 376 3.81 -14.37 28.95
C GLU A 376 2.57 -15.02 28.30
N GLU A 377 1.42 -14.76 28.84
CA GLU A 377 0.14 -15.10 28.21
C GLU A 377 -0.30 -13.95 27.28
N VAL A 378 -0.60 -14.23 26.02
CA VAL A 378 -1.02 -13.23 25.03
C VAL A 378 -2.32 -13.65 24.37
N THR A 379 -3.07 -12.68 23.87
CA THR A 379 -4.29 -12.93 23.09
C THR A 379 -3.92 -13.26 21.64
N MET A 380 -4.47 -14.36 21.12
CA MET A 380 -4.44 -14.72 19.71
C MET A 380 -5.81 -14.52 19.10
N LYS A 381 -5.89 -13.98 17.89
CA LYS A 381 -7.15 -13.65 17.24
C LYS A 381 -7.13 -14.08 15.78
N LEU A 382 -8.22 -14.71 15.34
CA LEU A 382 -8.53 -14.94 13.95
C LEU A 382 -9.54 -13.88 13.51
N THR A 383 -9.19 -13.10 12.50
CA THR A 383 -9.97 -11.93 12.05
C THR A 383 -10.32 -12.09 10.58
N MET A 384 -11.55 -11.74 10.21
CA MET A 384 -11.99 -11.56 8.84
C MET A 384 -11.98 -10.08 8.49
N GLN A 385 -11.14 -9.70 7.53
CA GLN A 385 -11.20 -8.40 6.87
C GLN A 385 -12.04 -8.53 5.61
N TYR A 386 -12.87 -7.52 5.32
CA TYR A 386 -13.67 -7.46 4.11
C TYR A 386 -14.04 -6.01 3.78
N THR A 387 -14.44 -5.78 2.52
CA THR A 387 -14.98 -4.50 2.04
C THR A 387 -16.49 -4.56 2.01
N CYS A 388 -17.16 -3.66 2.73
CA CYS A 388 -18.61 -3.43 2.67
C CYS A 388 -18.87 -2.00 3.18
N ASP A 389 -19.13 -1.06 2.26
CA ASP A 389 -19.16 0.38 2.58
C ASP A 389 -17.89 0.82 3.36
N GLY A 390 -16.71 0.47 2.82
CA GLY A 390 -15.40 0.63 3.43
C GLY A 390 -14.90 -0.65 4.12
N GLU A 391 -13.64 -0.65 4.55
CA GLU A 391 -13.01 -1.80 5.21
C GLU A 391 -13.67 -2.10 6.57
N LYS A 392 -13.87 -3.39 6.83
CA LYS A 392 -14.42 -3.94 8.06
C LYS A 392 -13.52 -5.05 8.58
N TYR A 393 -13.57 -5.26 9.90
CA TYR A 393 -12.73 -6.22 10.60
C TYR A 393 -13.55 -6.95 11.66
N ASP A 394 -13.97 -8.17 11.35
CA ASP A 394 -14.79 -8.98 12.26
C ASP A 394 -13.94 -10.02 12.99
N GLN A 395 -14.20 -10.18 14.27
CA GLN A 395 -13.61 -11.27 15.04
C GLN A 395 -14.24 -12.60 14.64
N VAL A 396 -13.45 -13.49 14.04
CA VAL A 396 -13.85 -14.89 13.77
C VAL A 396 -13.67 -15.73 15.04
N ALA A 397 -12.47 -15.66 15.65
CA ALA A 397 -12.17 -16.34 16.92
C ALA A 397 -11.20 -15.53 17.77
N LEU A 398 -11.19 -15.76 19.07
CA LEU A 398 -10.28 -15.13 20.04
C LEU A 398 -9.96 -16.12 21.15
N VAL A 399 -8.69 -16.28 21.49
CA VAL A 399 -8.25 -17.18 22.57
C VAL A 399 -7.01 -16.64 23.26
N SER A 400 -6.84 -16.94 24.54
CA SER A 400 -5.60 -16.65 25.28
C SER A 400 -4.62 -17.81 25.10
N ALA A 401 -3.39 -17.50 24.69
CA ALA A 401 -2.32 -18.47 24.46
C ALA A 401 -1.20 -18.27 25.49
N LYS A 402 -0.94 -19.30 26.30
CA LYS A 402 0.23 -19.32 27.17
C LYS A 402 1.47 -19.63 26.35
N SER A 403 2.61 -19.15 26.85
CA SER A 403 3.89 -19.39 26.19
C SER A 403 4.18 -20.90 26.08
N GLY A 404 4.49 -21.34 24.85
CA GLY A 404 4.82 -22.73 24.53
C GLY A 404 3.60 -23.67 24.40
N GLU A 405 2.37 -23.17 24.48
CA GLU A 405 1.15 -23.98 24.33
C GLU A 405 0.45 -23.67 23.01
N TRP A 406 0.15 -24.69 22.21
CA TRP A 406 -0.70 -24.57 21.04
C TRP A 406 -2.16 -24.40 21.46
N VAL A 407 -2.83 -23.40 20.92
CA VAL A 407 -4.25 -23.11 21.12
C VAL A 407 -5.00 -23.15 19.80
N THR A 408 -6.27 -23.54 19.83
CA THR A 408 -7.12 -23.56 18.64
C THR A 408 -7.95 -22.29 18.57
N LEU A 409 -7.86 -21.61 17.43
CA LEU A 409 -8.73 -20.53 17.00
C LEU A 409 -9.76 -21.11 16.06
N GLU A 410 -11.03 -21.19 16.46
CA GLU A 410 -12.07 -21.78 15.63
C GLU A 410 -13.40 -21.03 15.70
N ASN A 411 -14.11 -21.04 14.57
CA ASN A 411 -15.51 -20.68 14.48
C ASN A 411 -16.19 -21.64 13.50
N PRO A 412 -17.08 -22.52 13.98
CA PRO A 412 -17.68 -23.55 13.14
C PRO A 412 -18.77 -23.02 12.19
N ALA A 413 -19.19 -21.76 12.32
CA ALA A 413 -20.29 -21.20 11.54
C ALA A 413 -20.21 -19.66 11.42
N TYR A 414 -19.05 -19.14 11.05
CA TYR A 414 -18.91 -17.70 10.75
C TYR A 414 -19.70 -17.37 9.48
N VAL A 415 -20.64 -16.43 9.58
CA VAL A 415 -21.43 -15.97 8.45
C VAL A 415 -20.71 -14.77 7.80
N ILE A 416 -20.33 -14.91 6.54
CA ILE A 416 -19.77 -13.77 5.76
C ILE A 416 -20.89 -12.74 5.59
N PRO A 417 -20.67 -11.46 5.95
CA PRO A 417 -21.69 -10.43 5.86
C PRO A 417 -22.22 -10.25 4.43
N ASP A 418 -23.51 -9.93 4.31
CA ASP A 418 -24.10 -9.62 3.01
C ASP A 418 -23.41 -8.42 2.37
N GLY A 419 -23.09 -8.53 1.09
CA GLY A 419 -22.40 -7.48 0.32
C GLY A 419 -20.90 -7.38 0.61
N ALA A 420 -20.32 -8.28 1.40
CA ALA A 420 -18.88 -8.31 1.61
C ALA A 420 -18.11 -8.73 0.34
N SER A 421 -17.00 -8.07 0.05
CA SER A 421 -16.02 -8.40 -0.99
C SER A 421 -14.60 -8.34 -0.39
N ASP A 422 -13.59 -8.70 -1.19
CA ASP A 422 -12.17 -8.61 -0.82
C ASP A 422 -11.85 -9.28 0.52
N LEU A 423 -12.31 -10.53 0.65
CA LEU A 423 -12.23 -11.29 1.90
C LEU A 423 -10.79 -11.69 2.20
N GLN A 424 -10.31 -11.34 3.38
CA GLN A 424 -9.00 -11.78 3.90
C GLN A 424 -9.17 -12.33 5.31
N LEU A 425 -8.81 -13.59 5.51
CA LEU A 425 -8.75 -14.20 6.84
C LEU A 425 -7.32 -14.09 7.36
N TYR A 426 -7.11 -13.68 8.62
CA TYR A 426 -5.77 -13.56 9.16
C TYR A 426 -5.68 -13.82 10.66
N VAL A 427 -4.48 -14.26 11.10
CA VAL A 427 -4.12 -14.47 12.51
C VAL A 427 -3.28 -13.30 12.97
N GLU A 428 -3.63 -12.74 14.12
CA GLU A 428 -2.94 -11.63 14.78
C GLU A 428 -2.85 -11.83 16.32
N SER A 429 -2.00 -11.05 16.99
CA SER A 429 -2.03 -10.86 18.44
C SER A 429 -2.34 -9.38 18.71
N PRO A 430 -3.60 -9.02 19.05
CA PRO A 430 -4.06 -7.64 19.05
C PRO A 430 -3.55 -6.81 20.24
N ASP A 431 -3.01 -7.44 21.26
CA ASP A 431 -2.49 -6.80 22.46
C ASP A 431 -0.97 -6.93 22.64
N SER A 432 -0.26 -7.53 21.65
CA SER A 432 1.17 -7.83 21.73
C SER A 432 1.85 -7.75 20.37
N LEU A 433 3.14 -7.43 20.35
CA LEU A 433 4.02 -7.56 19.19
C LEU A 433 4.81 -8.88 19.18
N THR A 434 4.43 -9.82 20.05
CA THR A 434 5.07 -11.13 20.14
C THR A 434 5.00 -11.88 18.83
N ASP A 435 6.12 -12.45 18.41
CA ASP A 435 6.19 -13.40 17.30
C ASP A 435 5.42 -14.69 17.65
N PHE A 436 4.81 -15.32 16.66
CA PHE A 436 3.97 -16.50 16.89
C PHE A 436 4.03 -17.49 15.73
N TYR A 437 3.51 -18.67 15.96
CA TYR A 437 3.41 -19.77 15.00
C TYR A 437 1.97 -20.03 14.66
N VAL A 438 1.70 -20.43 13.41
CA VAL A 438 0.37 -20.85 12.92
C VAL A 438 0.53 -22.23 12.29
N ASP A 439 -0.45 -23.12 12.55
CA ASP A 439 -0.47 -24.48 12.04
C ASP A 439 -1.91 -24.99 11.86
N GLU A 440 -2.09 -26.12 11.16
CA GLU A 440 -3.37 -26.80 10.97
C GLU A 440 -4.51 -25.84 10.57
N ALA A 441 -4.25 -24.94 9.62
CA ALA A 441 -5.25 -23.98 9.17
C ALA A 441 -6.20 -24.59 8.15
N SER A 442 -7.50 -24.40 8.32
CA SER A 442 -8.52 -25.00 7.43
C SER A 442 -9.81 -24.18 7.36
N ALA A 443 -10.52 -24.37 6.26
CA ALA A 443 -11.89 -23.91 6.08
C ALA A 443 -12.79 -25.05 5.57
N SER A 444 -14.08 -24.95 5.84
CA SER A 444 -15.12 -25.85 5.29
C SER A 444 -16.49 -25.16 5.32
N GLU A 445 -17.52 -25.80 4.76
CA GLU A 445 -18.90 -25.32 4.95
C GLU A 445 -19.24 -25.26 6.43
N GLY A 446 -19.89 -24.18 6.85
CA GLY A 446 -20.42 -24.02 8.20
C GLY A 446 -21.63 -24.94 8.45
N LYS A 447 -21.75 -25.42 9.66
CA LYS A 447 -22.86 -26.30 10.06
C LYS A 447 -24.04 -25.52 10.66
#